data_084193262157fc155540b69c24b9371c
#
_entry.id   084193262157fc155540b69c24b9371c
#
_cell.length_a   1.000
_cell.length_b   1.000
_cell.length_c   1.000
_cell.angle_alpha   90.00
_cell.angle_beta   90.00
_cell.angle_gamma   90.00
#
_symmetry.space_group_name_H-M   'P 1'
#
loop_
_entity.id
_entity.type
_entity.pdbx_description
1 polymer ?
#
loop_
_entity_poly.entity_id
_entity_poly.type
_entity_poly.pdbx_seq_one_letter_code
_entity_poly.pdbx_strand_id
1 'polypeptide(L)'
;MKSYQQFFHQFMLVYRPFINELNTLLAKHDLFSSQWSIMYIIHMYGSASLVEISNYLYVEKPTITRTVNRLIELKYVEHFSGNDKREKRVKLTNLGNQVYADVRHTIDLFEEAIMKGIPEQDQQNVIRILGEVRENIVR
;
A
#
# COMPACT_ATOMS: atom_id res chain seq x y z
N MET A 1 32.30 1.86 -3.39
CA MET A 1 30.92 2.31 -3.41
C MET A 1 30.59 3.02 -2.10
N LYS A 2 30.01 4.21 -2.17
CA LYS A 2 29.63 4.98 -0.99
C LYS A 2 28.46 4.28 -0.27
N SER A 3 28.30 4.53 1.04
CA SER A 3 27.23 3.91 1.83
C SER A 3 25.84 4.21 1.28
N TYR A 4 25.58 5.45 0.89
CA TYR A 4 24.26 5.80 0.32
C TYR A 4 24.00 5.08 -1.00
N GLN A 5 25.02 4.82 -1.80
CA GLN A 5 24.91 4.05 -3.05
C GLN A 5 24.58 2.58 -2.74
N GLN A 6 25.25 2.00 -1.73
CA GLN A 6 24.97 0.63 -1.28
C GLN A 6 23.54 0.50 -0.75
N PHE A 7 23.09 1.50 -0.01
CA PHE A 7 21.72 1.52 0.55
C PHE A 7 20.68 1.41 -0.57
N PHE A 8 20.76 2.27 -1.58
CA PHE A 8 19.78 2.26 -2.67
C PHE A 8 19.91 1.04 -3.58
N HIS A 9 21.13 0.53 -3.75
CA HIS A 9 21.33 -0.73 -4.46
C HIS A 9 20.61 -1.89 -3.77
N GLN A 10 20.76 -2.02 -2.45
CA GLN A 10 20.06 -3.05 -1.67
C GLN A 10 18.53 -2.83 -1.70
N PHE A 11 18.09 -1.60 -1.61
CA PHE A 11 16.67 -1.26 -1.72
C PHE A 11 16.08 -1.75 -3.05
N MET A 12 16.79 -1.50 -4.15
CA MET A 12 16.35 -1.96 -5.47
C MET A 12 16.33 -3.48 -5.58
N LEU A 13 17.33 -4.14 -4.99
CA LEU A 13 17.41 -5.62 -5.05
C LEU A 13 16.30 -6.30 -4.26
N VAL A 14 15.85 -5.72 -3.16
CA VAL A 14 14.76 -6.30 -2.36
C VAL A 14 13.39 -5.99 -2.93
N TYR A 15 13.23 -4.84 -3.56
CA TYR A 15 11.93 -4.36 -4.05
C TYR A 15 11.30 -5.32 -5.07
N ARG A 16 12.06 -5.74 -6.08
CA ARG A 16 11.51 -6.56 -7.17
C ARG A 16 11.02 -7.93 -6.69
N PRO A 17 11.82 -8.73 -5.99
CA PRO A 17 11.34 -10.03 -5.48
C PRO A 17 10.18 -9.86 -4.49
N PHE A 18 10.20 -8.81 -3.67
CA PHE A 18 9.10 -8.53 -2.74
C PHE A 18 7.78 -8.28 -3.48
N ILE A 19 7.79 -7.38 -4.47
CA ILE A 19 6.59 -7.04 -5.25
C ILE A 19 6.09 -8.25 -6.05
N ASN A 20 6.99 -9.04 -6.63
CA ASN A 20 6.61 -10.22 -7.40
C ASN A 20 5.89 -11.25 -6.51
N GLU A 21 6.42 -11.53 -5.33
CA GLU A 21 5.77 -12.45 -4.39
C GLU A 21 4.45 -11.89 -3.89
N LEU A 22 4.42 -10.61 -3.56
CA LEU A 22 3.19 -9.94 -3.11
C LEU A 22 2.10 -10.06 -4.17
N ASN A 23 2.42 -9.78 -5.43
CA ASN A 23 1.45 -9.89 -6.53
C ASN A 23 0.95 -11.33 -6.72
N THR A 24 1.82 -12.34 -6.51
CA THR A 24 1.40 -13.75 -6.55
C THR A 24 0.35 -14.05 -5.48
N LEU A 25 0.55 -13.55 -4.26
CA LEU A 25 -0.41 -13.72 -3.17
C LEU A 25 -1.73 -12.99 -3.44
N LEU A 26 -1.64 -11.78 -4.00
CA LEU A 26 -2.80 -10.93 -4.28
C LEU A 26 -3.64 -11.44 -5.45
N ALA A 27 -3.05 -12.17 -6.38
CA ALA A 27 -3.72 -12.65 -7.60
C ALA A 27 -4.93 -13.54 -7.28
N LYS A 28 -4.92 -14.23 -6.16
CA LYS A 28 -6.04 -15.08 -5.71
C LYS A 28 -7.32 -14.28 -5.46
N HIS A 29 -7.20 -12.98 -5.27
CA HIS A 29 -8.32 -12.07 -5.01
C HIS A 29 -8.48 -11.05 -6.17
N ASP A 30 -7.89 -11.34 -7.32
CA ASP A 30 -7.91 -10.44 -8.49
C ASP A 30 -7.26 -9.08 -8.23
N LEU A 31 -6.29 -9.05 -7.33
CA LEU A 31 -5.59 -7.81 -6.92
C LEU A 31 -4.14 -7.79 -7.39
N PHE A 32 -3.64 -6.57 -7.57
CA PHE A 32 -2.23 -6.24 -7.72
C PHE A 32 -1.80 -5.34 -6.56
N SER A 33 -0.50 -5.19 -6.36
CA SER A 33 0.06 -4.37 -5.28
C SER A 33 -0.44 -2.92 -5.31
N SER A 34 -0.65 -2.35 -6.50
CA SER A 34 -1.18 -1.00 -6.65
C SER A 34 -2.60 -0.85 -6.07
N GLN A 35 -3.43 -1.86 -6.25
CA GLN A 35 -4.80 -1.88 -5.70
C GLN A 35 -4.79 -2.16 -4.20
N TRP A 36 -3.96 -3.09 -3.78
CA TRP A 36 -3.81 -3.42 -2.36
C TRP A 36 -3.37 -2.20 -1.54
N SER A 37 -2.41 -1.42 -2.03
CA SER A 37 -1.95 -0.23 -1.33
C SER A 37 -3.07 0.80 -1.13
N ILE A 38 -3.99 0.90 -2.06
CA ILE A 38 -5.16 1.79 -1.92
C ILE A 38 -6.13 1.23 -0.86
N MET A 39 -6.42 -0.07 -0.89
CA MET A 39 -7.26 -0.70 0.13
C MET A 39 -6.66 -0.55 1.52
N TYR A 40 -5.34 -0.66 1.62
CA TYR A 40 -4.61 -0.49 2.87
C TYR A 40 -4.82 0.91 3.45
N ILE A 41 -4.69 1.95 2.62
CA ILE A 41 -4.90 3.34 3.05
C ILE A 41 -6.35 3.56 3.49
N ILE A 42 -7.31 3.08 2.71
CA ILE A 42 -8.72 3.22 3.05
C ILE A 42 -9.03 2.53 4.37
N HIS A 43 -8.50 1.33 4.57
CA HIS A 43 -8.68 0.60 5.82
C HIS A 43 -8.08 1.36 7.00
N MET A 44 -6.88 1.92 6.83
CA MET A 44 -6.17 2.63 7.90
C MET A 44 -6.95 3.87 8.37
N TYR A 45 -7.56 4.61 7.46
CA TYR A 45 -8.25 5.86 7.76
C TYR A 45 -9.78 5.74 7.79
N GLY A 46 -10.34 4.58 7.45
CA GLY A 46 -11.78 4.36 7.36
C GLY A 46 -12.37 4.83 6.03
N SER A 47 -11.89 5.92 5.50
CA SER A 47 -12.24 6.46 4.18
C SER A 47 -11.12 7.38 3.72
N ALA A 48 -11.08 7.66 2.42
CA ALA A 48 -10.09 8.57 1.87
C ALA A 48 -10.63 9.24 0.61
N SER A 49 -10.18 10.48 0.34
CA SER A 49 -10.42 11.12 -0.94
C SER A 49 -9.38 10.65 -1.95
N LEU A 50 -9.67 10.81 -3.24
CA LEU A 50 -8.73 10.47 -4.29
C LEU A 50 -7.44 11.32 -4.20
N VAL A 51 -7.57 12.58 -3.79
CA VAL A 51 -6.42 13.47 -3.58
C VAL A 51 -5.54 13.00 -2.42
N GLU A 52 -6.15 12.59 -1.30
CA GLU A 52 -5.42 12.05 -0.15
C GLU A 52 -4.63 10.79 -0.54
N ILE A 53 -5.25 9.87 -1.30
CA ILE A 53 -4.60 8.65 -1.77
C ILE A 53 -3.43 8.99 -2.70
N SER A 54 -3.64 9.89 -3.65
CA SER A 54 -2.62 10.35 -4.59
C SER A 54 -1.41 10.93 -3.85
N ASN A 55 -1.65 11.80 -2.88
CA ASN A 55 -0.59 12.43 -2.10
C ASN A 55 0.15 11.42 -1.21
N TYR A 56 -0.59 10.53 -0.57
CA TYR A 56 -0.01 9.53 0.33
C TYR A 56 0.91 8.55 -0.41
N LEU A 57 0.44 8.05 -1.57
CA LEU A 57 1.20 7.08 -2.36
C LEU A 57 2.22 7.73 -3.30
N TYR A 58 2.16 9.06 -3.45
CA TYR A 58 3.01 9.78 -4.40
C TYR A 58 2.82 9.26 -5.81
N VAL A 59 1.55 9.10 -6.22
CA VAL A 59 1.14 8.60 -7.53
C VAL A 59 0.18 9.61 -8.15
N GLU A 60 0.29 9.83 -9.44
CA GLU A 60 -0.56 10.78 -10.17
C GLU A 60 -2.04 10.45 -10.04
N LYS A 61 -2.86 11.50 -9.90
CA LYS A 61 -4.31 11.36 -9.69
C LYS A 61 -5.01 10.53 -10.78
N PRO A 62 -4.72 10.67 -12.08
CA PRO A 62 -5.35 9.83 -13.11
C PRO A 62 -5.09 8.34 -12.91
N THR A 63 -3.89 7.96 -12.48
CA THR A 63 -3.56 6.57 -12.18
C THR A 63 -4.36 6.07 -10.97
N ILE A 64 -4.46 6.90 -9.91
CA ILE A 64 -5.28 6.57 -8.74
C ILE A 64 -6.75 6.38 -9.14
N THR A 65 -7.28 7.28 -9.97
CA THR A 65 -8.67 7.20 -10.44
C THR A 65 -8.93 5.87 -11.16
N ARG A 66 -8.05 5.46 -12.07
CA ARG A 66 -8.17 4.19 -12.79
C ARG A 66 -8.12 3.00 -11.85
N THR A 67 -7.20 3.02 -10.89
CA THR A 67 -7.03 1.93 -9.92
C THR A 67 -8.25 1.83 -9.00
N VAL A 68 -8.77 2.95 -8.53
CA VAL A 68 -10.00 3.00 -7.70
C VAL A 68 -11.20 2.49 -8.51
N ASN A 69 -11.33 2.90 -9.78
CA ASN A 69 -12.42 2.42 -10.63
C ASN A 69 -12.37 0.90 -10.78
N ARG A 70 -11.19 0.30 -10.90
CA ARG A 70 -11.05 -1.16 -10.95
C ARG A 70 -11.50 -1.81 -9.64
N LEU A 71 -11.16 -1.20 -8.50
CA LEU A 71 -11.62 -1.69 -7.19
C LEU A 71 -13.15 -1.58 -7.03
N ILE A 72 -13.76 -0.56 -7.62
CA ILE A 72 -15.21 -0.41 -7.64
C ILE A 72 -15.85 -1.50 -8.51
N GLU A 73 -15.28 -1.81 -9.66
CA GLU A 73 -15.72 -2.90 -10.52
C GLU A 73 -15.67 -4.25 -9.78
N LEU A 74 -14.62 -4.47 -8.99
CA LEU A 74 -14.48 -5.67 -8.17
C LEU A 74 -15.44 -5.68 -6.97
N LYS A 75 -16.12 -4.56 -6.71
CA LYS A 75 -17.03 -4.36 -5.57
C LYS A 75 -16.33 -4.39 -4.21
N TYR A 76 -15.04 -4.09 -4.19
CA TYR A 76 -14.26 -3.99 -2.95
C TYR A 76 -14.30 -2.60 -2.34
N VAL A 77 -14.58 -1.59 -3.17
CA VAL A 77 -14.59 -0.18 -2.79
C VAL A 77 -15.86 0.46 -3.34
N GLU A 78 -16.38 1.45 -2.64
CA GLU A 78 -17.54 2.24 -3.09
C GLU A 78 -17.31 3.71 -2.80
N HIS A 79 -17.93 4.55 -3.63
CA HIS A 79 -18.00 5.99 -3.36
C HIS A 79 -18.97 6.25 -2.22
N PHE A 80 -18.68 7.30 -1.45
CA PHE A 80 -19.66 7.83 -0.52
C PHE A 80 -19.48 9.35 -0.39
N SER A 81 -20.53 10.03 0.05
CA SER A 81 -20.53 11.47 0.27
C SER A 81 -20.07 11.73 1.70
N GLY A 82 -18.94 12.45 1.84
CA GLY A 82 -18.52 12.97 3.12
C GLY A 82 -19.32 14.23 3.48
N ASN A 83 -18.85 14.98 4.47
CA ASN A 83 -19.47 16.23 4.89
C ASN A 83 -19.46 17.31 3.80
N ASP A 84 -18.51 17.24 2.88
CA ASP A 84 -18.43 18.10 1.71
C ASP A 84 -18.73 17.28 0.45
N LYS A 85 -19.87 17.58 -0.20
CA LYS A 85 -20.33 16.92 -1.43
C LYS A 85 -19.37 17.08 -2.62
N ARG A 86 -18.46 18.06 -2.57
CA ARG A 86 -17.46 18.29 -3.62
C ARG A 86 -16.31 17.30 -3.53
N GLU A 87 -16.11 16.71 -2.37
CA GLU A 87 -14.99 15.79 -2.14
C GLU A 87 -15.43 14.37 -2.46
N LYS A 88 -14.75 13.78 -3.44
CA LYS A 88 -14.95 12.37 -3.81
C LYS A 88 -14.20 11.49 -2.81
N ARG A 89 -14.92 10.82 -1.96
CA ARG A 89 -14.36 9.89 -0.98
C ARG A 89 -14.75 8.47 -1.32
N VAL A 90 -13.93 7.54 -0.89
CA VAL A 90 -14.13 6.11 -1.08
C VAL A 90 -13.95 5.39 0.25
N LYS A 91 -14.65 4.27 0.39
CA LYS A 91 -14.52 3.38 1.54
C LYS A 91 -14.60 1.94 1.08
N LEU A 92 -14.17 1.01 1.92
CA LEU A 92 -14.33 -0.41 1.63
C LEU A 92 -15.79 -0.81 1.78
N THR A 93 -16.26 -1.67 0.87
CA THR A 93 -17.57 -2.32 1.01
C THR A 93 -17.46 -3.43 2.07
N ASN A 94 -18.60 -4.06 2.42
CA ASN A 94 -18.57 -5.25 3.28
C ASN A 94 -17.70 -6.35 2.68
N LEU A 95 -17.83 -6.59 1.37
CA LEU A 95 -16.97 -7.54 0.66
C LEU A 95 -15.51 -7.10 0.70
N GLY A 96 -15.23 -5.83 0.47
CA GLY A 96 -13.88 -5.27 0.54
C GLY A 96 -13.24 -5.44 1.90
N ASN A 97 -13.98 -5.25 2.99
CA ASN A 97 -13.49 -5.49 4.34
C ASN A 97 -13.14 -6.96 4.57
N GLN A 98 -13.96 -7.87 4.07
CA GLN A 98 -13.72 -9.31 4.16
C GLN A 98 -12.47 -9.72 3.40
N VAL A 99 -12.35 -9.24 2.16
CA VAL A 99 -11.18 -9.50 1.30
C VAL A 99 -9.93 -8.90 1.93
N TYR A 100 -10.03 -7.68 2.46
CA TYR A 100 -8.90 -7.04 3.15
C TYR A 100 -8.40 -7.91 4.30
N ALA A 101 -9.29 -8.39 5.15
CA ALA A 101 -8.93 -9.23 6.31
C ALA A 101 -8.24 -10.52 5.87
N ASP A 102 -8.77 -11.19 4.85
CA ASP A 102 -8.19 -12.44 4.33
C ASP A 102 -6.81 -12.21 3.72
N VAL A 103 -6.69 -11.17 2.91
CA VAL A 103 -5.42 -10.80 2.26
C VAL A 103 -4.40 -10.36 3.31
N ARG A 104 -4.82 -9.53 4.27
CA ARG A 104 -3.92 -9.07 5.34
C ARG A 104 -3.33 -10.24 6.11
N HIS A 105 -4.14 -11.25 6.43
CA HIS A 105 -3.65 -12.44 7.11
C HIS A 105 -2.58 -13.17 6.30
N THR A 106 -2.82 -13.36 5.01
CA THR A 106 -1.84 -14.01 4.11
C THR A 106 -0.55 -13.20 4.00
N ILE A 107 -0.67 -11.88 3.87
CA ILE A 107 0.50 -10.99 3.79
C ILE A 107 1.25 -10.97 5.11
N ASP A 108 0.56 -10.99 6.26
CA ASP A 108 1.22 -11.05 7.57
C ASP A 108 2.12 -12.27 7.69
N LEU A 109 1.65 -13.43 7.25
CA LEU A 109 2.45 -14.66 7.26
C LEU A 109 3.69 -14.52 6.36
N PHE A 110 3.52 -13.94 5.20
CA PHE A 110 4.61 -13.69 4.25
C PHE A 110 5.64 -12.71 4.83
N GLU A 111 5.17 -11.56 5.31
CA GLU A 111 6.03 -10.51 5.86
C GLU A 111 6.78 -11.01 7.09
N GLU A 112 6.11 -11.71 7.98
CA GLU A 112 6.75 -12.31 9.16
C GLU A 112 7.85 -13.29 8.76
N ALA A 113 7.58 -14.14 7.77
CA ALA A 113 8.53 -15.15 7.30
C ALA A 113 9.79 -14.52 6.69
N ILE A 114 9.65 -13.47 5.89
CA ILE A 114 10.82 -12.84 5.24
C ILE A 114 11.61 -11.93 6.19
N MET A 115 11.05 -11.58 7.33
CA MET A 115 11.74 -10.81 8.37
C MET A 115 12.42 -11.70 9.40
N LYS A 116 12.30 -13.01 9.27
CA LYS A 116 12.89 -13.96 10.22
C LYS A 116 14.40 -13.75 10.36
N GLY A 117 14.86 -13.73 11.62
CA GLY A 117 16.29 -13.55 11.92
C GLY A 117 16.72 -12.09 12.02
N ILE A 118 15.84 -11.14 11.74
CA ILE A 118 16.15 -9.71 11.86
C ILE A 118 15.59 -9.20 13.19
N PRO A 119 16.47 -8.75 14.12
CA PRO A 119 16.02 -8.27 15.43
C PRO A 119 15.04 -7.10 15.34
N GLU A 120 14.10 -7.04 16.27
CA GLU A 120 13.09 -5.96 16.33
C GLU A 120 13.72 -4.56 16.31
N GLN A 121 14.81 -4.37 17.04
CA GLN A 121 15.49 -3.06 17.09
C GLN A 121 16.02 -2.66 15.70
N ASP A 122 16.55 -3.62 14.93
CA ASP A 122 17.04 -3.34 13.58
C ASP A 122 15.87 -3.00 12.64
N GLN A 123 14.75 -3.69 12.79
CA GLN A 123 13.53 -3.38 12.04
C GLN A 123 13.07 -1.95 12.30
N GLN A 124 13.00 -1.55 13.57
CA GLN A 124 12.58 -0.20 13.96
C GLN A 124 13.55 0.87 13.43
N ASN A 125 14.84 0.60 13.45
CA ASN A 125 15.85 1.51 12.91
C ASN A 125 15.65 1.74 11.41
N VAL A 126 15.41 0.66 10.64
CA VAL A 126 15.18 0.78 9.19
C VAL A 126 13.87 1.49 8.90
N ILE A 127 12.80 1.22 9.66
CA ILE A 127 11.51 1.91 9.51
C ILE A 127 11.72 3.42 9.69
N ARG A 128 12.44 3.84 10.73
CA ARG A 128 12.75 5.25 10.97
C ARG A 128 13.57 5.85 9.82
N ILE A 129 14.59 5.13 9.37
CA ILE A 129 15.48 5.60 8.30
C ILE A 129 14.70 5.76 6.99
N LEU A 130 13.85 4.78 6.64
CA LEU A 130 13.03 4.87 5.44
C LEU A 130 12.09 6.08 5.50
N GLY A 131 11.52 6.35 6.67
CA GLY A 131 10.68 7.53 6.88
C GLY A 131 11.45 8.84 6.66
N GLU A 132 12.67 8.95 7.18
CA GLU A 132 13.52 10.12 6.99
C GLU A 132 13.91 10.31 5.53
N VAL A 133 14.25 9.23 4.84
CA VAL A 133 14.58 9.27 3.41
C VAL A 133 13.37 9.77 2.61
N ARG A 134 12.18 9.24 2.91
CA ARG A 134 10.94 9.68 2.23
C ARG A 134 10.69 11.17 2.44
N GLU A 135 10.82 11.66 3.67
CA GLU A 135 10.64 13.08 3.97
C GLU A 135 11.61 13.97 3.18
N ASN A 136 12.84 13.52 3.02
CA ASN A 136 13.83 14.27 2.24
C ASN A 136 13.50 14.32 0.74
N ILE A 137 12.80 13.34 0.22
CA ILE A 137 12.38 13.28 -1.19
C ILE A 137 11.10 14.07 -1.42
N VAL A 138 10.10 13.88 -0.55
CA VAL A 138 8.71 14.31 -0.75
C VAL A 138 8.45 15.63 0.00
N ARG A 139 9.24 16.62 -0.24
CA ARG A 139 9.07 17.94 0.40
C ARG A 139 7.88 18.72 -0.15
#